data_3e05bb065b6d916b37fad8443a667336
#
_entry.id   3e05bb065b6d916b37fad8443a667336
#
_cell.length_a   1.000
_cell.length_b   1.000
_cell.length_c   1.000
_cell.angle_alpha   90.00
_cell.angle_beta   90.00
_cell.angle_gamma   90.00
#
_symmetry.space_group_name_H-M   'P 1'
#
loop_
_entity.id
_entity.type
_entity.pdbx_description
1 polymer ?
#
loop_
_entity_poly.entity_id
_entity_poly.type
_entity_poly.pdbx_seq_one_letter_code
_entity_poly.pdbx_strand_id
1 'polypeptide(L)'
;MKKILLSLFFSSTFLLLHAQDCGSYFPMKPGNSYTLSSYNDKDKLTGTETYTVVSLSNDAEFTVAQLHCDIKDDKGKLTDSTTYTYKCKGADMYIDMKNFVSQQQLEAYKDMQISVSGSDMMVPGNLSAGQSLQDGSMHMDITNNNMPFATIDVNMTNRKVQSQENITVPAGTFNCYIITSDFSMKVATMGMGFPMTMTEKEWYSYGVGMVRSEVYNKSGKLTGYSVLTQVVK
;
A
#
# COMPACT_ATOMS: atom_id res chain seq x y z
N MET A 1 -31.77 16.69 -66.60
CA MET A 1 -31.65 15.61 -65.63
C MET A 1 -30.41 15.86 -64.79
N LYS A 2 -30.57 16.49 -63.59
CA LYS A 2 -29.48 16.79 -62.68
C LYS A 2 -29.36 15.62 -61.67
N LYS A 3 -28.20 14.92 -61.65
CA LYS A 3 -27.89 13.89 -60.68
C LYS A 3 -27.31 14.56 -59.43
N ILE A 4 -28.03 14.48 -58.29
CA ILE A 4 -27.56 14.93 -56.99
C ILE A 4 -26.77 13.75 -56.40
N LEU A 5 -25.44 13.92 -56.20
CA LEU A 5 -24.60 13.02 -55.45
C LEU A 5 -24.74 13.36 -53.95
N LEU A 6 -25.35 12.46 -53.19
CA LEU A 6 -25.44 12.55 -51.73
C LEU A 6 -24.17 11.92 -51.11
N SER A 7 -23.25 12.78 -50.66
CA SER A 7 -22.04 12.38 -49.95
C SER A 7 -22.37 12.10 -48.48
N LEU A 8 -22.37 10.82 -48.09
CA LEU A 8 -22.48 10.41 -46.69
C LEU A 8 -21.14 10.67 -45.98
N PHE A 9 -21.10 11.71 -45.16
CA PHE A 9 -19.98 11.94 -44.22
C PHE A 9 -20.12 11.00 -43.06
N PHE A 10 -19.31 9.90 -43.05
CA PHE A 10 -19.21 8.98 -41.94
C PHE A 10 -18.31 9.63 -40.88
N SER A 11 -18.92 10.33 -39.90
CA SER A 11 -18.20 10.90 -38.76
C SER A 11 -17.80 9.75 -37.81
N SER A 12 -16.56 9.33 -37.95
CA SER A 12 -15.94 8.37 -37.00
C SER A 12 -15.65 9.08 -35.69
N THR A 13 -16.55 8.96 -34.73
CA THR A 13 -16.29 9.35 -33.33
C THR A 13 -15.23 8.38 -32.73
N PHE A 14 -13.99 8.83 -32.71
CA PHE A 14 -12.94 8.19 -31.89
C PHE A 14 -13.36 8.34 -30.43
N LEU A 15 -13.94 7.30 -29.86
CA LEU A 15 -14.00 7.13 -28.41
C LEU A 15 -12.56 7.01 -27.90
N LEU A 16 -12.01 8.11 -27.38
CA LEU A 16 -10.81 8.09 -26.55
C LEU A 16 -11.17 7.25 -25.33
N LEU A 17 -10.83 5.96 -25.37
CA LEU A 17 -10.73 5.15 -24.18
C LEU A 17 -9.65 5.81 -23.32
N HIS A 18 -10.06 6.63 -22.36
CA HIS A 18 -9.19 7.02 -21.28
C HIS A 18 -8.85 5.70 -20.57
N ALA A 19 -7.62 5.22 -20.72
CA ALA A 19 -7.09 4.23 -19.81
C ALA A 19 -7.27 4.83 -18.42
N GLN A 20 -8.15 4.25 -17.62
CA GLN A 20 -8.34 4.68 -16.23
C GLN A 20 -7.00 4.49 -15.55
N ASP A 21 -6.36 5.60 -15.16
CA ASP A 21 -5.12 5.56 -14.38
C ASP A 21 -5.41 4.79 -13.10
N CYS A 22 -4.82 3.61 -13.01
CA CYS A 22 -4.99 2.70 -11.92
C CYS A 22 -4.36 3.29 -10.67
N GLY A 23 -5.19 3.60 -9.67
CA GLY A 23 -4.75 4.10 -8.38
C GLY A 23 -4.19 5.52 -8.42
N SER A 24 -5.03 6.51 -8.13
CA SER A 24 -4.65 7.93 -8.16
C SER A 24 -3.46 8.25 -7.23
N TYR A 25 -3.29 7.51 -6.15
CA TYR A 25 -2.22 7.68 -5.17
C TYR A 25 -1.07 6.68 -5.31
N PHE A 26 -1.05 5.91 -6.41
CA PHE A 26 0.07 5.02 -6.68
C PHE A 26 0.26 4.82 -8.19
N PRO A 27 1.42 5.20 -8.77
CA PRO A 27 1.65 5.02 -10.20
C PRO A 27 1.93 3.55 -10.52
N MET A 28 0.88 2.75 -10.69
CA MET A 28 0.94 1.33 -11.04
C MET A 28 1.33 1.13 -12.50
N LYS A 29 2.57 1.49 -12.87
CA LYS A 29 3.10 1.26 -14.21
C LYS A 29 4.35 0.39 -14.12
N PRO A 30 4.44 -0.72 -14.86
CA PRO A 30 5.65 -1.56 -14.86
C PRO A 30 6.91 -0.76 -15.15
N GLY A 31 7.95 -0.99 -14.35
CA GLY A 31 9.20 -0.25 -14.38
C GLY A 31 9.26 0.98 -13.48
N ASN A 32 8.12 1.52 -13.04
CA ASN A 32 8.14 2.57 -12.03
C ASN A 32 8.70 2.05 -10.72
N SER A 33 9.53 2.85 -10.06
CA SER A 33 10.07 2.51 -8.74
C SER A 33 10.12 3.71 -7.82
N TYR A 34 10.07 3.44 -6.52
CA TYR A 34 10.23 4.44 -5.47
C TYR A 34 11.00 3.85 -4.29
N THR A 35 11.80 4.70 -3.64
CA THR A 35 12.61 4.31 -2.49
C THR A 35 12.21 5.13 -1.27
N LEU A 36 11.91 4.43 -0.18
CA LEU A 36 11.69 4.99 1.16
C LEU A 36 12.94 4.75 2.01
N SER A 37 13.39 5.78 2.73
CA SER A 37 14.44 5.65 3.74
C SER A 37 13.81 5.78 5.12
N SER A 38 14.08 4.82 5.98
CA SER A 38 13.51 4.70 7.33
C SER A 38 14.51 5.16 8.39
N TYR A 39 14.00 5.88 9.39
CA TYR A 39 14.78 6.47 10.48
C TYR A 39 14.12 6.16 11.82
N ASN A 40 14.93 6.06 12.87
CA ASN A 40 14.43 5.96 14.24
C ASN A 40 14.08 7.35 14.83
N ASP A 41 13.65 7.40 16.09
CA ASP A 41 13.30 8.63 16.84
C ASP A 41 14.47 9.60 17.09
N LYS A 42 15.68 9.24 16.68
CA LYS A 42 16.92 10.04 16.78
C LYS A 42 17.50 10.40 15.41
N ASP A 43 16.70 10.35 14.36
CA ASP A 43 17.08 10.64 12.98
C ASP A 43 18.23 9.75 12.43
N LYS A 44 18.48 8.59 13.07
CA LYS A 44 19.44 7.63 12.56
C LYS A 44 18.77 6.75 11.51
N LEU A 45 19.38 6.65 10.31
CA LEU A 45 18.95 5.73 9.26
C LEU A 45 18.94 4.29 9.81
N THR A 46 17.85 3.58 9.58
CA THR A 46 17.67 2.17 9.96
C THR A 46 17.63 1.24 8.76
N GLY A 47 17.29 1.75 7.58
CA GLY A 47 17.25 0.97 6.35
C GLY A 47 16.59 1.72 5.21
N THR A 48 16.50 1.05 4.07
CA THR A 48 15.79 1.53 2.88
C THR A 48 14.95 0.41 2.28
N GLU A 49 13.82 0.80 1.70
CA GLU A 49 12.92 -0.08 0.96
C GLU A 49 12.76 0.47 -0.46
N THR A 50 13.10 -0.32 -1.47
CA THR A 50 12.93 0.05 -2.87
C THR A 50 11.87 -0.82 -3.50
N TYR A 51 10.76 -0.21 -3.85
CA TYR A 51 9.63 -0.84 -4.51
C TYR A 51 9.71 -0.64 -6.01
N THR A 52 9.52 -1.71 -6.78
CA THR A 52 9.47 -1.67 -8.24
C THR A 52 8.22 -2.39 -8.72
N VAL A 53 7.41 -1.73 -9.53
CA VAL A 53 6.27 -2.38 -10.19
C VAL A 53 6.80 -3.34 -11.26
N VAL A 54 6.66 -4.64 -11.04
CA VAL A 54 7.20 -5.65 -11.94
C VAL A 54 6.18 -6.14 -12.97
N SER A 55 4.91 -6.17 -12.60
CA SER A 55 3.85 -6.58 -13.53
C SER A 55 2.50 -5.96 -13.18
N LEU A 56 1.65 -5.88 -14.20
CA LEU A 56 0.22 -5.64 -14.06
C LEU A 56 -0.54 -6.80 -14.70
N SER A 57 -1.62 -7.20 -14.05
CA SER A 57 -2.60 -8.13 -14.59
C SER A 57 -4.01 -7.62 -14.29
N ASN A 58 -4.99 -8.10 -15.04
CA ASN A 58 -6.39 -7.78 -14.77
C ASN A 58 -7.10 -9.06 -14.35
N ASP A 59 -7.82 -9.01 -13.26
CA ASP A 59 -8.87 -9.97 -12.95
C ASP A 59 -10.25 -9.38 -13.35
N ALA A 60 -11.34 -10.05 -12.97
CA ALA A 60 -12.68 -9.60 -13.38
C ALA A 60 -13.06 -8.21 -12.83
N GLU A 61 -12.45 -7.74 -11.76
CA GLU A 61 -12.86 -6.55 -11.01
C GLU A 61 -11.72 -5.53 -10.80
N PHE A 62 -10.48 -6.02 -10.70
CA PHE A 62 -9.32 -5.20 -10.34
C PHE A 62 -8.21 -5.28 -11.39
N THR A 63 -7.46 -4.19 -11.51
CA THR A 63 -6.10 -4.26 -12.00
C THR A 63 -5.19 -4.59 -10.81
N VAL A 64 -4.39 -5.63 -10.94
CA VAL A 64 -3.51 -6.16 -9.89
C VAL A 64 -2.06 -5.84 -10.26
N ALA A 65 -1.36 -5.14 -9.38
CA ALA A 65 0.06 -4.84 -9.50
C ALA A 65 0.87 -5.73 -8.56
N GLN A 66 1.93 -6.34 -9.09
CA GLN A 66 2.96 -6.98 -8.27
C GLN A 66 4.13 -6.01 -8.13
N LEU A 67 4.53 -5.76 -6.90
CA LEU A 67 5.63 -4.87 -6.54
C LEU A 67 6.75 -5.69 -5.90
N HIS A 68 7.88 -5.74 -6.57
CA HIS A 68 9.09 -6.27 -5.94
C HIS A 68 9.66 -5.23 -4.97
N CYS A 69 10.02 -5.63 -3.76
CA CYS A 69 10.60 -4.76 -2.74
C CYS A 69 11.93 -5.32 -2.25
N ASP A 70 12.99 -4.57 -2.44
CA ASP A 70 14.30 -4.81 -1.85
C ASP A 70 14.42 -4.04 -0.54
N ILE A 71 14.74 -4.75 0.54
CA ILE A 71 14.91 -4.19 1.89
C ILE A 71 16.40 -4.24 2.24
N LYS A 72 16.99 -3.08 2.55
CA LYS A 72 18.41 -2.95 2.90
C LYS A 72 18.55 -2.35 4.30
N ASP A 73 19.60 -2.76 5.01
CA ASP A 73 19.98 -2.19 6.31
C ASP A 73 20.57 -0.76 6.19
N ASP A 74 20.96 -0.18 7.32
CA ASP A 74 21.60 1.15 7.42
C ASP A 74 22.96 1.24 6.71
N LYS A 75 23.56 0.11 6.31
CA LYS A 75 24.82 0.01 5.57
C LYS A 75 24.61 -0.28 4.08
N GLY A 76 23.35 -0.37 3.62
CA GLY A 76 23.00 -0.67 2.24
C GLY A 76 23.10 -2.16 1.88
N LYS A 77 23.29 -3.07 2.86
CA LYS A 77 23.29 -4.51 2.62
C LYS A 77 21.84 -5.00 2.47
N LEU A 78 21.57 -5.76 1.41
CA LEU A 78 20.26 -6.43 1.23
C LEU A 78 20.03 -7.42 2.38
N THR A 79 18.93 -7.23 3.10
CA THR A 79 18.51 -8.07 4.23
C THR A 79 17.33 -8.94 3.91
N ASP A 80 16.44 -8.45 3.01
CA ASP A 80 15.26 -9.18 2.56
C ASP A 80 14.84 -8.71 1.17
N SER A 81 14.05 -9.55 0.49
CA SER A 81 13.44 -9.24 -0.81
C SER A 81 12.10 -9.94 -0.89
N THR A 82 11.04 -9.17 -1.10
CA THR A 82 9.66 -9.67 -1.05
C THR A 82 8.81 -9.12 -2.19
N THR A 83 7.63 -9.65 -2.37
CA THR A 83 6.65 -9.16 -3.35
C THR A 83 5.38 -8.76 -2.65
N TYR A 84 4.93 -7.53 -2.90
CA TYR A 84 3.67 -6.99 -2.43
C TYR A 84 2.63 -6.99 -3.55
N THR A 85 1.38 -7.20 -3.16
CA THR A 85 0.24 -7.13 -4.08
C THR A 85 -0.58 -5.89 -3.78
N TYR A 86 -0.71 -5.01 -4.78
CA TYR A 86 -1.63 -3.89 -4.76
C TYR A 86 -2.67 -4.08 -5.85
N LYS A 87 -3.88 -3.63 -5.59
CA LYS A 87 -4.99 -3.70 -6.55
C LYS A 87 -5.57 -2.31 -6.77
N CYS A 88 -6.17 -2.06 -7.91
CA CYS A 88 -7.00 -0.89 -8.09
C CYS A 88 -8.28 -1.21 -8.83
N LYS A 89 -9.31 -0.42 -8.53
CA LYS A 89 -10.59 -0.39 -9.23
C LYS A 89 -10.91 1.06 -9.54
N GLY A 90 -10.76 1.44 -10.79
CA GLY A 90 -10.78 2.87 -11.15
C GLY A 90 -9.63 3.62 -10.46
N ALA A 91 -9.96 4.72 -9.79
CA ALA A 91 -9.01 5.56 -9.09
C ALA A 91 -8.64 5.05 -7.67
N ASP A 92 -9.42 4.11 -7.12
CA ASP A 92 -9.24 3.60 -5.75
C ASP A 92 -8.13 2.55 -5.70
N MET A 93 -7.25 2.66 -4.70
CA MET A 93 -6.18 1.70 -4.44
C MET A 93 -6.55 0.79 -3.27
N TYR A 94 -6.26 -0.49 -3.41
CA TYR A 94 -6.46 -1.52 -2.39
C TYR A 94 -5.13 -2.17 -2.06
N ILE A 95 -4.80 -2.21 -0.78
CA ILE A 95 -3.57 -2.81 -0.26
C ILE A 95 -3.96 -4.10 0.45
N ASP A 96 -3.42 -5.23 -0.02
CA ASP A 96 -3.65 -6.53 0.61
C ASP A 96 -3.06 -6.52 2.01
N MET A 97 -3.90 -6.78 3.01
CA MET A 97 -3.48 -6.78 4.42
C MET A 97 -2.45 -7.88 4.74
N LYS A 98 -2.28 -8.89 3.88
CA LYS A 98 -1.19 -9.87 3.99
C LYS A 98 0.19 -9.24 3.85
N ASN A 99 0.29 -8.08 3.19
CA ASN A 99 1.55 -7.35 3.05
C ASN A 99 2.15 -6.93 4.41
N PHE A 100 1.35 -6.90 5.48
CA PHE A 100 1.81 -6.58 6.84
C PHE A 100 2.39 -7.79 7.61
N VAL A 101 2.32 -9.00 7.03
CA VAL A 101 2.95 -10.20 7.58
C VAL A 101 4.24 -10.47 6.82
N SER A 102 5.36 -10.52 7.52
CA SER A 102 6.66 -10.72 6.86
C SER A 102 6.76 -12.12 6.22
N GLN A 103 7.52 -12.22 5.12
CA GLN A 103 7.79 -13.51 4.48
C GLN A 103 8.47 -14.50 5.44
N GLN A 104 9.34 -14.01 6.35
CA GLN A 104 9.96 -14.85 7.36
C GLN A 104 8.93 -15.45 8.35
N GLN A 105 7.89 -14.69 8.71
CA GLN A 105 6.78 -15.21 9.50
C GLN A 105 5.98 -16.28 8.74
N LEU A 106 5.69 -16.04 7.46
CA LEU A 106 4.97 -17.01 6.62
C LEU A 106 5.79 -18.27 6.38
N GLU A 107 7.10 -18.15 6.16
CA GLU A 107 8.01 -19.30 5.96
C GLU A 107 8.06 -20.22 7.18
N ALA A 108 7.90 -19.67 8.39
CA ALA A 108 7.82 -20.47 9.62
C ALA A 108 6.60 -21.42 9.64
N TYR A 109 5.61 -21.17 8.79
CA TYR A 109 4.35 -21.93 8.72
C TYR A 109 4.14 -22.63 7.37
N LYS A 110 5.16 -22.68 6.49
CA LYS A 110 5.02 -23.20 5.12
C LYS A 110 4.49 -24.63 4.99
N ASP A 111 4.76 -25.47 6.00
CA ASP A 111 4.33 -26.88 6.05
C ASP A 111 2.98 -27.06 6.78
N MET A 112 2.32 -25.95 7.14
CA MET A 112 1.05 -25.92 7.84
C MET A 112 -0.09 -25.48 6.92
N GLN A 113 -1.31 -25.75 7.34
CA GLN A 113 -2.50 -25.26 6.64
C GLN A 113 -2.79 -23.84 7.09
N ILE A 114 -2.93 -22.92 6.14
CA ILE A 114 -3.20 -21.50 6.40
C ILE A 114 -4.53 -21.14 5.76
N SER A 115 -5.44 -20.56 6.53
CA SER A 115 -6.63 -19.89 6.01
C SER A 115 -6.60 -18.41 6.34
N VAL A 116 -7.02 -17.57 5.39
CA VAL A 116 -6.98 -16.11 5.54
C VAL A 116 -8.33 -15.53 5.22
N SER A 117 -8.81 -14.64 6.08
CA SER A 117 -10.03 -13.84 5.90
C SER A 117 -9.77 -12.38 6.27
N GLY A 118 -10.65 -11.49 5.84
CA GLY A 118 -10.56 -10.05 6.14
C GLY A 118 -10.90 -9.17 4.95
N SER A 119 -10.49 -7.92 5.02
CA SER A 119 -10.72 -6.89 3.99
C SER A 119 -9.42 -6.14 3.67
N ASP A 120 -9.19 -5.86 2.40
CA ASP A 120 -8.08 -5.01 1.97
C ASP A 120 -8.21 -3.60 2.55
N MET A 121 -7.09 -2.93 2.79
CA MET A 121 -7.07 -1.53 3.13
C MET A 121 -7.27 -0.69 1.87
N MET A 122 -8.27 0.18 1.84
CA MET A 122 -8.57 1.03 0.69
C MET A 122 -8.07 2.46 0.90
N VAL A 123 -7.46 3.03 -0.13
CA VAL A 123 -7.17 4.46 -0.27
C VAL A 123 -7.98 4.99 -1.46
N PRO A 124 -9.03 5.80 -1.22
CA PRO A 124 -9.87 6.34 -2.29
C PRO A 124 -9.10 7.24 -3.24
N GLY A 125 -9.44 7.23 -4.52
CA GLY A 125 -8.84 8.09 -5.53
C GLY A 125 -9.11 9.59 -5.35
N ASN A 126 -10.08 9.94 -4.50
CA ASN A 126 -10.46 11.31 -4.15
C ASN A 126 -10.48 11.48 -2.63
N LEU A 127 -9.36 11.88 -2.06
CA LEU A 127 -9.28 12.21 -0.64
C LEU A 127 -9.81 13.62 -0.36
N SER A 128 -10.42 13.79 0.82
CA SER A 128 -10.84 15.11 1.32
C SER A 128 -10.62 15.22 2.84
N ALA A 129 -10.25 16.41 3.31
CA ALA A 129 -10.03 16.65 4.73
C ALA A 129 -11.28 16.33 5.57
N GLY A 130 -11.11 15.64 6.68
CA GLY A 130 -12.18 15.17 7.56
C GLY A 130 -12.84 13.85 7.16
N GLN A 131 -12.52 13.30 5.98
CA GLN A 131 -13.07 12.04 5.49
C GLN A 131 -12.64 10.87 6.37
N SER A 132 -13.60 10.06 6.82
CA SER A 132 -13.32 8.74 7.39
C SER A 132 -13.12 7.73 6.27
N LEU A 133 -12.10 6.90 6.40
CA LEU A 133 -11.77 5.85 5.43
C LEU A 133 -12.20 4.49 5.97
N GLN A 134 -12.42 3.55 5.05
CA GLN A 134 -12.72 2.17 5.41
C GLN A 134 -11.53 1.52 6.14
N ASP A 135 -11.81 0.83 7.22
CA ASP A 135 -10.83 0.03 7.95
C ASP A 135 -10.37 -1.18 7.12
N GLY A 136 -9.13 -1.61 7.35
CA GLY A 136 -8.59 -2.85 6.80
C GLY A 136 -8.38 -3.87 7.91
N SER A 137 -8.61 -5.15 7.63
CA SER A 137 -8.38 -6.22 8.60
C SER A 137 -7.94 -7.51 7.92
N MET A 138 -7.16 -8.30 8.64
CA MET A 138 -6.82 -9.65 8.27
C MET A 138 -6.82 -10.55 9.50
N HIS A 139 -7.43 -11.71 9.36
CA HIS A 139 -7.33 -12.82 10.30
C HIS A 139 -6.75 -14.02 9.55
N MET A 140 -5.70 -14.60 10.10
CA MET A 140 -5.04 -15.78 9.58
C MET A 140 -5.07 -16.88 10.62
N ASP A 141 -5.70 -18.02 10.29
CA ASP A 141 -5.64 -19.24 11.06
C ASP A 141 -4.55 -20.16 10.51
N ILE A 142 -3.71 -20.66 11.40
CA ILE A 142 -2.64 -21.60 11.09
C ILE A 142 -2.90 -22.89 11.87
N THR A 143 -3.06 -23.99 11.13
CA THR A 143 -3.34 -25.30 11.71
C THR A 143 -2.27 -26.32 11.33
N ASN A 144 -1.95 -27.20 12.28
CA ASN A 144 -1.05 -28.33 12.05
C ASN A 144 -1.84 -29.62 12.27
N ASN A 145 -1.94 -30.47 11.23
CA ASN A 145 -2.71 -31.72 11.25
C ASN A 145 -4.16 -31.48 11.74
N ASN A 146 -4.82 -30.46 11.24
CA ASN A 146 -6.19 -30.00 11.61
C ASN A 146 -6.34 -29.54 13.07
N MET A 147 -5.25 -29.35 13.81
CA MET A 147 -5.30 -28.76 15.15
C MET A 147 -4.87 -27.28 15.09
N PRO A 148 -5.58 -26.37 15.77
CA PRO A 148 -5.19 -24.97 15.86
C PRO A 148 -3.76 -24.84 16.43
N PHE A 149 -2.90 -24.12 15.72
CA PHE A 149 -1.52 -23.91 16.12
C PHE A 149 -1.23 -22.46 16.45
N ALA A 150 -1.56 -21.54 15.54
CA ALA A 150 -1.36 -20.11 15.73
C ALA A 150 -2.43 -19.30 15.00
N THR A 151 -2.59 -18.04 15.41
CA THR A 151 -3.38 -17.03 14.69
C THR A 151 -2.57 -15.75 14.51
N ILE A 152 -2.81 -15.04 13.42
CA ILE A 152 -2.28 -13.70 13.18
C ILE A 152 -3.47 -12.79 12.86
N ASP A 153 -3.66 -11.77 13.70
CA ASP A 153 -4.64 -10.70 13.48
C ASP A 153 -3.91 -9.42 13.13
N VAL A 154 -4.27 -8.77 12.03
CA VAL A 154 -3.79 -7.44 11.65
C VAL A 154 -4.99 -6.55 11.43
N ASN A 155 -4.99 -5.36 12.05
CA ASN A 155 -6.06 -4.39 11.89
C ASN A 155 -5.49 -2.99 11.69
N MET A 156 -6.06 -2.27 10.73
CA MET A 156 -5.83 -0.86 10.48
C MET A 156 -7.17 -0.16 10.64
N THR A 157 -7.35 0.56 11.75
CA THR A 157 -8.66 1.12 12.17
C THR A 157 -8.59 2.62 12.40
N ASN A 158 -9.76 3.25 12.65
CA ASN A 158 -9.85 4.69 12.92
C ASN A 158 -9.20 5.56 11.83
N ARG A 159 -9.25 5.09 10.58
CA ARG A 159 -8.59 5.73 9.45
C ARG A 159 -9.29 7.02 9.07
N LYS A 160 -8.55 8.12 9.06
CA LYS A 160 -9.10 9.45 8.79
C LYS A 160 -8.14 10.35 8.03
N VAL A 161 -8.64 11.04 7.03
CA VAL A 161 -7.92 12.13 6.36
C VAL A 161 -7.99 13.38 7.26
N GLN A 162 -6.85 13.86 7.74
CA GLN A 162 -6.79 15.02 8.64
C GLN A 162 -6.84 16.34 7.87
N SER A 163 -5.86 16.56 7.02
CA SER A 163 -5.64 17.80 6.28
C SER A 163 -4.85 17.54 5.02
N GLN A 164 -4.59 18.61 4.30
CA GLN A 164 -3.68 18.64 3.17
C GLN A 164 -2.56 19.66 3.46
N GLU A 165 -1.32 19.30 3.15
CA GLU A 165 -0.16 20.19 3.29
C GLU A 165 0.93 19.91 2.27
N ASN A 166 1.81 20.87 2.06
CA ASN A 166 3.03 20.69 1.29
C ASN A 166 4.16 20.22 2.19
N ILE A 167 4.82 19.11 1.83
CA ILE A 167 6.01 18.64 2.53
C ILE A 167 7.19 18.53 1.58
N THR A 168 8.39 18.78 2.08
CA THR A 168 9.64 18.62 1.34
C THR A 168 10.41 17.44 1.92
N VAL A 169 10.76 16.49 1.05
CA VAL A 169 11.56 15.31 1.34
C VAL A 169 12.69 15.22 0.31
N PRO A 170 13.69 14.34 0.44
CA PRO A 170 14.81 14.27 -0.52
C PRO A 170 14.39 14.08 -1.98
N ALA A 171 13.26 13.40 -2.24
CA ALA A 171 12.72 13.21 -3.59
C ALA A 171 12.06 14.46 -4.18
N GLY A 172 11.81 15.52 -3.40
CA GLY A 172 11.19 16.77 -3.85
C GLY A 172 10.14 17.33 -2.89
N THR A 173 9.36 18.30 -3.37
CA THR A 173 8.23 18.89 -2.63
C THR A 173 6.91 18.39 -3.19
N PHE A 174 6.03 17.93 -2.31
CA PHE A 174 4.78 17.27 -2.66
C PHE A 174 3.62 17.86 -1.88
N ASN A 175 2.48 18.04 -2.55
CA ASN A 175 1.22 18.34 -1.90
C ASN A 175 0.56 17.03 -1.47
N CYS A 176 0.38 16.83 -0.17
CA CYS A 176 -0.03 15.56 0.41
C CYS A 176 -1.29 15.68 1.25
N TYR A 177 -2.16 14.69 1.16
CA TYR A 177 -3.15 14.41 2.19
C TYR A 177 -2.53 13.61 3.33
N ILE A 178 -2.88 13.97 4.55
CA ILE A 178 -2.44 13.27 5.76
C ILE A 178 -3.53 12.30 6.17
N ILE A 179 -3.18 11.01 6.26
CA ILE A 179 -4.05 9.96 6.80
C ILE A 179 -3.48 9.52 8.14
N THR A 180 -4.34 9.47 9.16
CA THR A 180 -4.01 8.85 10.45
C THR A 180 -4.77 7.54 10.59
N SER A 181 -4.17 6.57 11.27
CA SER A 181 -4.76 5.27 11.56
C SER A 181 -4.20 4.66 12.83
N ASP A 182 -4.96 3.77 13.43
CA ASP A 182 -4.48 2.89 14.50
C ASP A 182 -4.16 1.53 13.90
N PHE A 183 -2.92 1.10 14.05
CA PHE A 183 -2.45 -0.22 13.66
C PHE A 183 -2.41 -1.15 14.85
N SER A 184 -2.87 -2.37 14.70
CA SER A 184 -2.65 -3.44 15.65
C SER A 184 -2.32 -4.75 14.95
N MET A 185 -1.34 -5.46 15.52
CA MET A 185 -0.97 -6.81 15.11
C MET A 185 -0.87 -7.70 16.33
N LYS A 186 -1.50 -8.88 16.28
CA LYS A 186 -1.40 -9.89 17.32
C LYS A 186 -1.04 -11.22 16.69
N VAL A 187 0.06 -11.80 17.13
CA VAL A 187 0.42 -13.19 16.86
C VAL A 187 0.17 -13.98 18.12
N ALA A 188 -0.71 -14.99 18.06
CA ALA A 188 -1.00 -15.86 19.18
C ALA A 188 -0.66 -17.31 18.80
N THR A 189 0.06 -18.00 19.68
CA THR A 189 0.37 -19.43 19.56
C THR A 189 -0.26 -20.14 20.74
N MET A 190 -1.01 -21.21 20.46
CA MET A 190 -1.78 -21.95 21.46
C MET A 190 -2.68 -21.03 22.34
N GLY A 191 -3.27 -20.01 21.70
CA GLY A 191 -4.16 -19.05 22.36
C GLY A 191 -3.46 -17.95 23.18
N MET A 192 -2.14 -17.97 23.30
CA MET A 192 -1.36 -16.95 24.00
C MET A 192 -0.68 -16.00 23.03
N GLY A 193 -0.87 -14.70 23.22
CA GLY A 193 -0.22 -13.64 22.43
C GLY A 193 -0.64 -12.27 22.90
N PHE A 194 0.23 -11.28 22.69
CA PHE A 194 -0.03 -9.89 23.03
C PHE A 194 -0.11 -9.04 21.77
N PRO A 195 -1.08 -8.11 21.68
CA PRO A 195 -1.15 -7.20 20.56
C PRO A 195 -0.01 -6.16 20.63
N MET A 196 0.67 -5.96 19.54
CA MET A 196 1.45 -4.77 19.25
C MET A 196 0.47 -3.72 18.69
N THR A 197 0.48 -2.51 19.24
CA THR A 197 -0.37 -1.43 18.75
C THR A 197 0.42 -0.15 18.62
N MET A 198 0.14 0.61 17.56
CA MET A 198 0.76 1.89 17.26
C MET A 198 -0.25 2.79 16.56
N THR A 199 0.00 4.08 16.52
CA THR A 199 -0.70 5.02 15.65
C THR A 199 0.23 5.40 14.52
N GLU A 200 -0.30 5.45 13.31
CA GLU A 200 0.42 5.82 12.11
C GLU A 200 -0.11 7.13 11.55
N LYS A 201 0.79 7.90 10.96
CA LYS A 201 0.48 9.11 10.21
C LYS A 201 1.21 9.06 8.88
N GLU A 202 0.47 9.10 7.80
CA GLU A 202 0.98 8.89 6.45
C GLU A 202 0.62 10.07 5.55
N TRP A 203 1.53 10.47 4.69
CA TRP A 203 1.38 11.53 3.70
C TRP A 203 1.30 10.94 2.31
N TYR A 204 0.15 11.05 1.68
CA TYR A 204 -0.09 10.57 0.32
C TYR A 204 -0.17 11.72 -0.68
N SER A 205 0.63 11.66 -1.73
CA SER A 205 0.60 12.60 -2.85
C SER A 205 0.02 11.95 -4.11
N TYR A 206 -0.84 12.69 -4.80
CA TYR A 206 -1.43 12.25 -6.06
C TYR A 206 -0.34 11.91 -7.10
N GLY A 207 -0.47 10.77 -7.78
CA GLY A 207 0.46 10.29 -8.81
C GLY A 207 1.85 9.92 -8.31
N VAL A 208 2.06 9.84 -6.97
CA VAL A 208 3.34 9.51 -6.35
C VAL A 208 3.19 8.37 -5.34
N GLY A 209 2.19 8.43 -4.47
CA GLY A 209 1.99 7.49 -3.39
C GLY A 209 2.37 8.06 -2.03
N MET A 210 2.83 7.20 -1.14
CA MET A 210 3.29 7.59 0.20
C MET A 210 4.62 8.33 0.12
N VAL A 211 4.63 9.56 0.61
CA VAL A 211 5.81 10.47 0.61
C VAL A 211 6.51 10.45 1.96
N ARG A 212 5.76 10.26 3.03
CA ARG A 212 6.24 10.17 4.41
C ARG A 212 5.31 9.27 5.22
N SER A 213 5.86 8.55 6.19
CA SER A 213 5.11 7.90 7.26
C SER A 213 5.78 8.16 8.61
N GLU A 214 4.98 8.21 9.67
CA GLU A 214 5.43 8.34 11.05
C GLU A 214 4.71 7.32 11.90
N VAL A 215 5.43 6.67 12.82
CA VAL A 215 4.91 5.65 13.72
C VAL A 215 5.05 6.12 15.16
N TYR A 216 3.95 6.08 15.88
CA TYR A 216 3.86 6.50 17.27
C TYR A 216 3.45 5.33 18.16
N ASN A 217 4.06 5.22 19.34
CA ASN A 217 3.65 4.25 20.34
C ASN A 217 2.36 4.68 21.06
N LYS A 218 1.84 3.83 21.93
CA LYS A 218 0.61 4.09 22.73
C LYS A 218 0.64 5.39 23.56
N SER A 219 1.83 5.89 23.91
CA SER A 219 1.97 7.15 24.66
C SER A 219 2.06 8.38 23.75
N GLY A 220 1.90 8.22 22.43
CA GLY A 220 2.02 9.28 21.44
C GLY A 220 3.46 9.72 21.16
N LYS A 221 4.46 8.94 21.60
CA LYS A 221 5.86 9.23 21.28
C LYS A 221 6.21 8.66 19.91
N LEU A 222 6.84 9.48 19.04
CA LEU A 222 7.41 9.04 17.77
C LEU A 222 8.46 7.94 18.03
N THR A 223 8.36 6.84 17.31
CA THR A 223 9.30 5.71 17.39
C THR A 223 10.16 5.59 16.13
N GLY A 224 9.69 6.08 15.01
CA GLY A 224 10.39 6.11 13.73
C GLY A 224 9.56 6.74 12.64
N TYR A 225 10.20 7.00 11.51
CA TYR A 225 9.53 7.55 10.34
C TYR A 225 10.24 7.09 9.06
N SER A 226 9.51 7.15 7.94
CA SER A 226 10.08 6.92 6.62
C SER A 226 9.81 8.12 5.70
N VAL A 227 10.71 8.40 4.78
CA VAL A 227 10.55 9.46 3.78
C VAL A 227 10.93 8.97 2.39
N LEU A 228 10.23 9.49 1.40
CA LEU A 228 10.52 9.24 -0.01
C LEU A 228 11.84 9.91 -0.39
N THR A 229 12.81 9.10 -0.84
CA THR A 229 14.13 9.56 -1.23
C THR A 229 14.36 9.52 -2.72
N GLN A 230 13.63 8.67 -3.45
CA GLN A 230 13.74 8.55 -4.90
C GLN A 230 12.41 8.11 -5.52
N VAL A 231 12.10 8.65 -6.71
CA VAL A 231 11.03 8.21 -7.60
C VAL A 231 11.59 8.09 -9.02
N VAL A 232 11.37 6.95 -9.67
CA VAL A 232 11.65 6.72 -11.08
C VAL A 232 10.33 6.38 -11.78
N LYS A 233 10.01 7.12 -12.86
CA LYS A 233 8.78 6.98 -13.65
C LYS A 233 9.08 6.55 -15.07
#